data_481f34fb7c159d6aba11b46aae21a904
#
_entry.id   481f34fb7c159d6aba11b46aae21a904
#
_cell.length_a   1.000
_cell.length_b   1.000
_cell.length_c   1.000
_cell.angle_alpha   90.00
_cell.angle_beta   90.00
_cell.angle_gamma   90.00
#
_symmetry.space_group_name_H-M   'P 1'
#
loop_
_entity.id
_entity.type
_entity.pdbx_description
1 polymer ?
#
loop_
_entity_poly.entity_id
_entity_poly.type
_entity_poly.pdbx_seq_one_letter_code
_entity_poly.pdbx_strand_id
1 'polypeptide(L)'
;MKIGFIGLGIMGESMCENIAKKHDDEVYCFDFVAEKAKQLEEKGAIACASSKELASKVDVIISMVPKSEHSRSVYNEVLPELNDTKTCIDMSTIDPSVSVEISEMVKKTGAGFIDAPVVKSKPAAIAGKLGIYVGGEEATYEAMRPILLYMGENVVRMGDNGKGLVMKICHNALVSQIQNGVNE
;
A
#
# COMPACT_ATOMS: atom_id res chain seq x y z
N MET A 1 16.73 5.37 -0.71
CA MET A 1 15.69 4.57 -1.41
C MET A 1 14.44 5.43 -1.53
N LYS A 2 14.04 5.77 -2.75
CA LYS A 2 12.91 6.66 -3.01
C LYS A 2 11.59 5.89 -2.97
N ILE A 3 10.57 6.49 -2.36
CA ILE A 3 9.26 5.87 -2.16
C ILE A 3 8.19 6.64 -2.92
N GLY A 4 7.32 5.95 -3.64
CA GLY A 4 6.16 6.52 -4.29
C GLY A 4 4.86 5.99 -3.67
N PHE A 5 3.88 6.88 -3.45
CA PHE A 5 2.59 6.53 -2.89
C PHE A 5 1.45 6.92 -3.85
N ILE A 6 0.64 5.95 -4.25
CA ILE A 6 -0.47 6.11 -5.20
C ILE A 6 -1.80 5.91 -4.47
N GLY A 7 -2.68 6.90 -4.56
CA GLY A 7 -4.00 6.87 -3.93
C GLY A 7 -4.04 7.56 -2.57
N LEU A 8 -4.45 8.83 -2.57
CA LEU A 8 -4.49 9.73 -1.42
C LEU A 8 -5.93 9.92 -0.93
N GLY A 9 -6.65 8.80 -0.77
CA GLY A 9 -7.97 8.77 -0.17
C GLY A 9 -7.91 8.93 1.35
N ILE A 10 -9.03 8.62 2.03
CA ILE A 10 -9.21 8.78 3.49
C ILE A 10 -8.07 8.17 4.33
N MET A 11 -7.53 7.04 3.89
CA MET A 11 -6.42 6.35 4.57
C MET A 11 -5.07 6.76 3.96
N GLY A 12 -4.96 6.75 2.63
CA GLY A 12 -3.72 6.93 1.91
C GLY A 12 -3.04 8.28 2.15
N GLU A 13 -3.80 9.36 2.29
CA GLU A 13 -3.28 10.68 2.63
C GLU A 13 -2.42 10.65 3.91
N SER A 14 -3.00 10.15 5.00
CA SER A 14 -2.30 10.07 6.30
C SER A 14 -1.14 9.07 6.29
N MET A 15 -1.27 8.00 5.50
CA MET A 15 -0.21 7.01 5.34
C MET A 15 0.99 7.60 4.59
N CYS A 16 0.74 8.29 3.49
CA CYS A 16 1.78 9.00 2.72
C CYS A 16 2.44 10.11 3.55
N GLU A 17 1.66 10.90 4.29
CA GLU A 17 2.19 11.92 5.21
C GLU A 17 3.12 11.32 6.29
N ASN A 18 2.76 10.17 6.86
CA ASN A 18 3.62 9.48 7.83
C ASN A 18 4.95 9.02 7.22
N ILE A 19 4.93 8.55 5.96
CA ILE A 19 6.16 8.19 5.25
C ILE A 19 7.00 9.46 5.01
N ALA A 20 6.41 10.52 4.45
CA ALA A 20 7.11 11.76 4.14
C ALA A 20 7.77 12.42 5.38
N LYS A 21 7.15 12.27 6.55
CA LYS A 21 7.70 12.79 7.82
C LYS A 21 8.83 11.97 8.43
N LYS A 22 8.89 10.67 8.13
CA LYS A 22 9.78 9.73 8.84
C LYS A 22 10.88 9.16 7.95
N HIS A 23 10.72 9.29 6.65
CA HIS A 23 11.68 8.80 5.67
C HIS A 23 12.68 9.88 5.31
N ASP A 24 13.98 9.51 5.26
CA ASP A 24 15.07 10.49 5.06
C ASP A 24 15.26 10.85 3.57
N ASP A 25 14.70 10.06 2.65
CA ASP A 25 14.87 10.26 1.20
C ASP A 25 13.56 10.80 0.57
N GLU A 26 13.57 11.10 -0.72
CA GLU A 26 12.42 11.68 -1.43
C GLU A 26 11.21 10.74 -1.42
N VAL A 27 10.04 11.30 -1.11
CA VAL A 27 8.74 10.64 -1.17
C VAL A 27 7.89 11.30 -2.24
N TYR A 28 7.49 10.52 -3.23
CA TYR A 28 6.64 10.96 -4.34
C TYR A 28 5.19 10.54 -4.10
N CYS A 29 4.23 11.32 -4.58
CA CYS A 29 2.83 10.98 -4.44
C CYS A 29 2.02 11.26 -5.71
N PHE A 30 0.96 10.48 -5.90
CA PHE A 30 0.01 10.64 -7.00
C PHE A 30 -1.40 10.27 -6.55
N ASP A 31 -2.39 11.05 -6.98
CA ASP A 31 -3.82 10.72 -6.93
C ASP A 31 -4.49 11.24 -8.23
N PHE A 32 -5.55 10.56 -8.69
CA PHE A 32 -6.33 11.04 -9.84
C PHE A 32 -6.95 12.42 -9.61
N VAL A 33 -7.16 12.81 -8.35
CA VAL A 33 -7.55 14.17 -7.96
C VAL A 33 -6.28 14.94 -7.62
N ALA A 34 -5.78 15.71 -8.57
CA ALA A 34 -4.48 16.40 -8.48
C ALA A 34 -4.31 17.30 -7.24
N GLU A 35 -5.41 17.89 -6.75
CA GLU A 35 -5.42 18.73 -5.55
C GLU A 35 -4.94 17.97 -4.30
N LYS A 36 -5.22 16.67 -4.20
CA LYS A 36 -4.77 15.85 -3.06
C LYS A 36 -3.26 15.66 -3.06
N ALA A 37 -2.67 15.43 -4.23
CA ALA A 37 -1.21 15.33 -4.35
C ALA A 37 -0.53 16.66 -4.00
N LYS A 38 -1.07 17.79 -4.47
CA LYS A 38 -0.57 19.13 -4.13
C LYS A 38 -0.64 19.45 -2.63
N GLN A 39 -1.70 19.05 -1.94
CA GLN A 39 -1.80 19.23 -0.49
C GLN A 39 -0.70 18.51 0.29
N LEU A 40 -0.21 17.39 -0.24
CA LEU A 40 0.88 16.65 0.38
C LEU A 40 2.26 17.25 0.11
N GLU A 41 2.41 18.16 -0.85
CA GLU A 41 3.66 18.92 -1.02
C GLU A 41 3.98 19.77 0.21
N GLU A 42 2.97 20.33 0.86
CA GLU A 42 3.12 21.06 2.13
C GLU A 42 3.58 20.15 3.30
N LYS A 43 3.46 18.83 3.12
CA LYS A 43 3.85 17.80 4.09
C LYS A 43 5.19 17.12 3.74
N GLY A 44 5.85 17.58 2.68
CA GLY A 44 7.18 17.11 2.26
C GLY A 44 7.18 16.02 1.20
N ALA A 45 6.02 15.66 0.62
CA ALA A 45 5.95 14.78 -0.55
C ALA A 45 6.11 15.58 -1.85
N ILE A 46 6.43 14.90 -2.95
CA ILE A 46 6.59 15.49 -4.29
C ILE A 46 5.46 14.95 -5.18
N ALA A 47 4.59 15.84 -5.66
CA ALA A 47 3.48 15.46 -6.52
C ALA A 47 3.96 15.04 -7.92
N CYS A 48 3.38 13.94 -8.45
CA CYS A 48 3.58 13.48 -9.82
C CYS A 48 2.29 13.66 -10.64
N ALA A 49 2.43 13.78 -11.96
CA ALA A 49 1.29 13.93 -12.87
C ALA A 49 0.63 12.59 -13.25
N SER A 50 1.32 11.46 -13.05
CA SER A 50 0.77 10.12 -13.32
C SER A 50 1.44 9.06 -12.42
N SER A 51 0.79 7.89 -12.29
CA SER A 51 1.37 6.73 -11.62
C SER A 51 2.60 6.20 -12.37
N LYS A 52 2.61 6.28 -13.69
CA LYS A 52 3.77 5.92 -14.52
C LYS A 52 4.97 6.82 -14.26
N GLU A 53 4.76 8.15 -14.23
CA GLU A 53 5.82 9.12 -13.90
C GLU A 53 6.40 8.83 -12.51
N LEU A 54 5.52 8.62 -11.52
CA LEU A 54 5.93 8.26 -10.16
C LEU A 54 6.80 6.99 -10.18
N ALA A 55 6.33 5.92 -10.83
CA ALA A 55 7.04 4.64 -10.89
C ALA A 55 8.43 4.74 -11.53
N SER A 56 8.62 5.65 -12.50
CA SER A 56 9.93 5.89 -13.13
C SER A 56 10.98 6.50 -12.18
N LYS A 57 10.53 7.17 -11.10
CA LYS A 57 11.40 7.95 -10.20
C LYS A 57 11.76 7.25 -8.88
N VAL A 58 11.06 6.15 -8.56
CA VAL A 58 11.13 5.54 -7.23
C VAL A 58 11.59 4.08 -7.27
N ASP A 59 12.04 3.58 -6.11
CA ASP A 59 12.44 2.19 -5.90
C ASP A 59 11.28 1.36 -5.32
N VAL A 60 10.43 1.99 -4.50
CA VAL A 60 9.27 1.34 -3.88
C VAL A 60 7.99 2.06 -4.29
N ILE A 61 7.02 1.30 -4.79
CA ILE A 61 5.71 1.80 -5.22
C ILE A 61 4.66 1.25 -4.26
N ILE A 62 3.98 2.15 -3.54
CA ILE A 62 2.90 1.81 -2.62
C ILE A 62 1.58 2.26 -3.23
N SER A 63 0.57 1.40 -3.23
CA SER A 63 -0.77 1.73 -3.68
C SER A 63 -1.82 1.55 -2.57
N MET A 64 -2.77 2.48 -2.49
CA MET A 64 -3.92 2.42 -1.58
C MET A 64 -5.16 2.94 -2.29
N VAL A 65 -5.85 2.06 -3.00
CA VAL A 65 -6.99 2.38 -3.87
C VAL A 65 -8.25 1.62 -3.46
N PRO A 66 -9.46 2.13 -3.83
CA PRO A 66 -10.69 1.63 -3.22
C PRO A 66 -11.20 0.28 -3.75
N LYS A 67 -10.79 -0.18 -4.94
CA LYS A 67 -11.36 -1.37 -5.59
C LYS A 67 -10.32 -2.16 -6.39
N SER A 68 -10.60 -3.44 -6.61
CA SER A 68 -9.75 -4.35 -7.40
C SER A 68 -9.44 -3.83 -8.82
N GLU A 69 -10.42 -3.24 -9.49
CA GLU A 69 -10.25 -2.64 -10.82
C GLU A 69 -9.28 -1.45 -10.83
N HIS A 70 -9.26 -0.67 -9.74
CA HIS A 70 -8.32 0.43 -9.60
C HIS A 70 -6.88 -0.09 -9.36
N SER A 71 -6.70 -1.13 -8.54
CA SER A 71 -5.39 -1.77 -8.38
C SER A 71 -4.89 -2.32 -9.72
N ARG A 72 -5.74 -3.04 -10.48
CA ARG A 72 -5.35 -3.50 -11.84
C ARG A 72 -4.92 -2.34 -12.73
N SER A 73 -5.68 -1.24 -12.73
CA SER A 73 -5.36 -0.06 -13.55
C SER A 73 -4.00 0.53 -13.18
N VAL A 74 -3.76 0.73 -11.88
CA VAL A 74 -2.48 1.25 -11.37
C VAL A 74 -1.33 0.34 -11.78
N TYR A 75 -1.43 -0.97 -11.53
CA TYR A 75 -0.33 -1.90 -11.85
C TYR A 75 -0.11 -2.08 -13.34
N ASN A 76 -1.13 -2.01 -14.18
CA ASN A 76 -0.97 -1.98 -15.65
C ASN A 76 -0.24 -0.71 -16.12
N GLU A 77 -0.51 0.44 -15.49
CA GLU A 77 0.14 1.71 -15.85
C GLU A 77 1.61 1.77 -15.42
N VAL A 78 1.94 1.24 -14.24
CA VAL A 78 3.32 1.26 -13.73
C VAL A 78 4.18 0.11 -14.27
N LEU A 79 3.59 -0.94 -14.81
CA LEU A 79 4.28 -2.16 -15.27
C LEU A 79 5.48 -1.90 -16.19
N PRO A 80 5.41 -0.96 -17.18
CA PRO A 80 6.55 -0.67 -18.06
C PRO A 80 7.79 -0.10 -17.35
N GLU A 81 7.61 0.45 -16.15
CA GLU A 81 8.68 1.07 -15.34
C GLU A 81 9.27 0.10 -14.30
N LEU A 82 8.70 -1.12 -14.18
CA LEU A 82 9.13 -2.11 -13.19
C LEU A 82 10.33 -2.92 -13.69
N ASN A 83 11.21 -3.26 -12.77
CA ASN A 83 12.37 -4.12 -12.97
C ASN A 83 12.78 -4.77 -11.64
N ASP A 84 13.86 -5.55 -11.64
CA ASP A 84 14.38 -6.31 -10.50
C ASP A 84 14.93 -5.46 -9.33
N THR A 85 15.06 -4.14 -9.52
CA THR A 85 15.47 -3.22 -8.44
C THR A 85 14.29 -2.62 -7.69
N LYS A 86 13.06 -2.86 -8.15
CA LYS A 86 11.85 -2.23 -7.61
C LYS A 86 10.98 -3.21 -6.81
N THR A 87 10.22 -2.65 -5.87
CA THR A 87 9.24 -3.40 -5.08
C THR A 87 7.90 -2.68 -5.06
N CYS A 88 6.83 -3.43 -5.27
CA CYS A 88 5.45 -2.98 -5.19
C CYS A 88 4.79 -3.45 -3.91
N ILE A 89 4.05 -2.57 -3.25
CA ILE A 89 3.28 -2.83 -2.02
C ILE A 89 1.84 -2.40 -2.26
N ASP A 90 0.90 -3.34 -2.38
CA ASP A 90 -0.52 -2.99 -2.47
C ASP A 90 -1.17 -3.06 -1.08
N MET A 91 -1.51 -1.90 -0.55
CA MET A 91 -2.18 -1.76 0.76
C MET A 91 -3.70 -1.68 0.65
N SER A 92 -4.23 -1.77 -0.56
CA SER A 92 -5.65 -1.77 -0.85
C SER A 92 -6.35 -3.01 -0.28
N THR A 93 -7.63 -2.87 0.06
CA THR A 93 -8.47 -4.02 0.42
C THR A 93 -9.24 -4.46 -0.82
N ILE A 94 -8.71 -5.43 -1.52
CA ILE A 94 -9.22 -5.97 -2.80
C ILE A 94 -9.46 -7.48 -2.71
N ASP A 95 -9.99 -8.06 -3.78
CA ASP A 95 -10.12 -9.51 -3.89
C ASP A 95 -8.73 -10.19 -3.84
N PRO A 96 -8.52 -11.19 -2.97
CA PRO A 96 -7.25 -11.90 -2.88
C PRO A 96 -6.79 -12.53 -4.20
N SER A 97 -7.72 -13.01 -5.04
CA SER A 97 -7.39 -13.58 -6.35
C SER A 97 -6.83 -12.54 -7.31
N VAL A 98 -7.35 -11.31 -7.25
CA VAL A 98 -6.83 -10.17 -8.02
C VAL A 98 -5.44 -9.78 -7.57
N SER A 99 -5.19 -9.79 -6.26
CA SER A 99 -3.85 -9.51 -5.73
C SER A 99 -2.84 -10.55 -6.19
N VAL A 100 -3.20 -11.84 -6.21
CA VAL A 100 -2.36 -12.91 -6.75
C VAL A 100 -2.08 -12.69 -8.24
N GLU A 101 -3.11 -12.39 -9.05
CA GLU A 101 -2.96 -12.05 -10.47
C GLU A 101 -1.97 -10.89 -10.68
N ILE A 102 -2.12 -9.80 -9.92
CA ILE A 102 -1.20 -8.65 -9.98
C ILE A 102 0.21 -9.07 -9.58
N SER A 103 0.36 -9.87 -8.53
CA SER A 103 1.67 -10.35 -8.07
C SER A 103 2.42 -11.14 -9.15
N GLU A 104 1.70 -12.01 -9.87
CA GLU A 104 2.28 -12.78 -10.98
C GLU A 104 2.69 -11.90 -12.16
N MET A 105 1.90 -10.86 -12.44
CA MET A 105 2.21 -9.89 -13.49
C MET A 105 3.45 -9.06 -13.13
N VAL A 106 3.53 -8.55 -11.90
CA VAL A 106 4.67 -7.75 -11.41
C VAL A 106 5.94 -8.60 -11.35
N LYS A 107 5.88 -9.82 -10.84
CA LYS A 107 7.03 -10.72 -10.74
C LYS A 107 7.66 -11.09 -12.08
N LYS A 108 6.90 -11.08 -13.17
CA LYS A 108 7.46 -11.28 -14.53
C LYS A 108 8.42 -10.18 -14.97
N THR A 109 8.38 -9.02 -14.35
CA THR A 109 9.34 -7.91 -14.58
C THR A 109 10.62 -8.06 -13.75
N GLY A 110 10.67 -9.02 -12.83
CA GLY A 110 11.71 -9.15 -11.82
C GLY A 110 11.43 -8.40 -10.52
N ALA A 111 10.44 -7.49 -10.50
CA ALA A 111 10.10 -6.70 -9.32
C ALA A 111 9.49 -7.55 -8.20
N GLY A 112 9.76 -7.15 -6.94
CA GLY A 112 9.08 -7.69 -5.77
C GLY A 112 7.63 -7.22 -5.66
N PHE A 113 6.75 -8.05 -5.08
CA PHE A 113 5.37 -7.67 -4.77
C PHE A 113 4.91 -8.25 -3.44
N ILE A 114 4.27 -7.41 -2.62
CA ILE A 114 3.55 -7.83 -1.41
C ILE A 114 2.16 -7.17 -1.36
N ASP A 115 1.15 -7.90 -0.90
CA ASP A 115 -0.12 -7.35 -0.45
C ASP A 115 -0.02 -7.02 1.05
N ALA A 116 -0.45 -5.83 1.43
CA ALA A 116 -0.27 -5.32 2.78
C ALA A 116 -1.51 -4.55 3.28
N PRO A 117 -2.72 -5.15 3.26
CA PRO A 117 -3.94 -4.51 3.72
C PRO A 117 -3.85 -4.10 5.20
N VAL A 118 -4.52 -2.98 5.50
CA VAL A 118 -4.49 -2.36 6.83
C VAL A 118 -5.75 -2.63 7.65
N VAL A 119 -5.58 -2.69 8.96
CA VAL A 119 -6.67 -2.73 9.94
C VAL A 119 -6.58 -1.51 10.86
N LYS A 120 -7.65 -1.24 11.57
CA LYS A 120 -7.96 -0.01 12.31
C LYS A 120 -8.50 1.10 11.40
N SER A 121 -8.76 2.27 11.98
CA SER A 121 -9.47 3.37 11.32
C SER A 121 -8.56 4.59 11.07
N LYS A 122 -9.13 5.65 10.49
CA LYS A 122 -8.44 6.91 10.16
C LYS A 122 -7.60 7.48 11.32
N PRO A 123 -8.07 7.53 12.59
CA PRO A 123 -7.23 7.99 13.70
C PRO A 123 -5.93 7.20 13.88
N ALA A 124 -5.98 5.88 13.67
CA ALA A 124 -4.77 5.05 13.73
C ALA A 124 -3.84 5.30 12.52
N ALA A 125 -4.41 5.58 11.33
CA ALA A 125 -3.62 5.97 10.16
C ALA A 125 -2.88 7.29 10.40
N ILE A 126 -3.55 8.30 10.95
CA ILE A 126 -2.94 9.59 11.31
C ILE A 126 -1.81 9.39 12.33
N ALA A 127 -2.02 8.57 13.34
CA ALA A 127 -1.04 8.29 14.38
C ALA A 127 0.13 7.37 13.94
N GLY A 128 0.08 6.79 12.73
CA GLY A 128 1.05 5.80 12.28
C GLY A 128 1.00 4.49 13.07
N LYS A 129 -0.20 4.09 13.54
CA LYS A 129 -0.44 2.94 14.43
C LYS A 129 -1.37 1.89 13.82
N LEU A 130 -1.35 1.76 12.50
CA LEU A 130 -2.12 0.73 11.81
C LEU A 130 -1.65 -0.68 12.17
N GLY A 131 -2.53 -1.66 12.07
CA GLY A 131 -2.15 -3.05 11.94
C GLY A 131 -2.05 -3.36 10.44
N ILE A 132 -1.04 -4.11 10.04
CA ILE A 132 -0.75 -4.42 8.63
C ILE A 132 -0.53 -5.93 8.51
N TYR A 133 -1.36 -6.59 7.71
CA TYR A 133 -1.22 -8.01 7.38
C TYR A 133 -0.54 -8.16 6.03
N VAL A 134 0.58 -8.85 5.97
CA VAL A 134 1.38 -8.92 4.75
C VAL A 134 1.33 -10.32 4.13
N GLY A 135 1.00 -10.37 2.84
CA GLY A 135 1.17 -11.55 1.99
C GLY A 135 2.28 -11.34 0.97
N GLY A 136 3.18 -12.31 0.86
CA GLY A 136 4.29 -12.25 -0.10
C GLY A 136 5.52 -13.01 0.36
N GLU A 137 6.57 -12.98 -0.43
CA GLU A 137 7.83 -13.64 -0.12
C GLU A 137 8.49 -13.06 1.13
N GLU A 138 9.06 -13.91 1.96
CA GLU A 138 9.65 -13.53 3.24
C GLU A 138 10.78 -12.50 3.07
N ALA A 139 11.66 -12.70 2.10
CA ALA A 139 12.75 -11.76 1.82
C ALA A 139 12.23 -10.37 1.43
N THR A 140 11.18 -10.29 0.59
CA THR A 140 10.55 -9.02 0.22
C THR A 140 9.87 -8.37 1.42
N TYR A 141 9.17 -9.17 2.25
CA TYR A 141 8.56 -8.67 3.47
C TYR A 141 9.59 -8.07 4.43
N GLU A 142 10.68 -8.77 4.73
CA GLU A 142 11.72 -8.30 5.65
C GLU A 142 12.38 -7.01 5.13
N ALA A 143 12.63 -6.92 3.83
CA ALA A 143 13.17 -5.70 3.21
C ALA A 143 12.22 -4.50 3.29
N MET A 144 10.89 -4.71 3.19
CA MET A 144 9.88 -3.65 3.19
C MET A 144 9.31 -3.34 4.58
N ARG A 145 9.53 -4.21 5.55
CA ARG A 145 9.03 -4.05 6.92
C ARG A 145 9.39 -2.71 7.57
N PRO A 146 10.63 -2.16 7.43
CA PRO A 146 10.96 -0.83 7.96
C PRO A 146 10.08 0.30 7.39
N ILE A 147 9.71 0.23 6.11
CA ILE A 147 8.82 1.20 5.45
C ILE A 147 7.40 1.06 5.99
N LEU A 148 6.90 -0.16 6.12
CA LEU A 148 5.56 -0.42 6.66
C LEU A 148 5.43 0.10 8.11
N LEU A 149 6.50 0.07 8.89
CA LEU A 149 6.54 0.61 10.27
C LEU A 149 6.44 2.15 10.34
N TYR A 150 6.60 2.88 9.25
CA TYR A 150 6.26 4.30 9.22
C TYR A 150 4.75 4.54 9.40
N MET A 151 3.92 3.59 8.94
CA MET A 151 2.45 3.69 8.91
C MET A 151 1.77 2.84 9.97
N GLY A 152 2.42 1.82 10.50
CA GLY A 152 1.83 0.85 11.42
C GLY A 152 2.77 0.46 12.56
N GLU A 153 2.18 -0.03 13.66
CA GLU A 153 2.92 -0.55 14.82
C GLU A 153 2.97 -2.09 14.86
N ASN A 154 1.98 -2.74 14.22
CA ASN A 154 1.88 -4.20 14.14
C ASN A 154 1.91 -4.63 12.65
N VAL A 155 3.06 -5.09 12.21
CA VAL A 155 3.29 -5.55 10.83
C VAL A 155 3.62 -7.04 10.87
N VAL A 156 2.71 -7.87 10.33
CA VAL A 156 2.81 -9.33 10.47
C VAL A 156 2.64 -10.00 9.11
N ARG A 157 3.60 -10.86 8.73
CA ARG A 157 3.50 -11.69 7.54
C ARG A 157 2.54 -12.86 7.78
N MET A 158 1.59 -13.05 6.87
CA MET A 158 0.54 -14.08 6.93
C MET A 158 0.81 -15.28 6.00
N GLY A 159 1.82 -15.19 5.15
CA GLY A 159 2.17 -16.21 4.17
C GLY A 159 2.40 -15.62 2.79
N ASP A 160 2.13 -16.39 1.73
CA ASP A 160 2.33 -15.99 0.33
C ASP A 160 1.35 -14.89 -0.12
N ASN A 161 1.53 -14.38 -1.33
CA ASN A 161 0.67 -13.33 -1.89
C ASN A 161 -0.82 -13.69 -1.81
N GLY A 162 -1.64 -12.71 -1.42
CA GLY A 162 -3.06 -12.84 -1.14
C GLY A 162 -3.39 -13.24 0.30
N LYS A 163 -2.45 -13.76 1.08
CA LYS A 163 -2.73 -14.20 2.47
C LYS A 163 -2.91 -13.04 3.44
N GLY A 164 -2.29 -11.89 3.20
CA GLY A 164 -2.57 -10.66 3.93
C GLY A 164 -4.04 -10.23 3.78
N LEU A 165 -4.56 -10.26 2.56
CA LEU A 165 -5.97 -9.96 2.24
C LEU A 165 -6.94 -11.00 2.83
N VAL A 166 -6.62 -12.28 2.75
CA VAL A 166 -7.43 -13.34 3.39
C VAL A 166 -7.55 -13.08 4.89
N MET A 167 -6.43 -12.79 5.56
CA MET A 167 -6.43 -12.46 6.99
C MET A 167 -7.25 -11.20 7.28
N LYS A 168 -7.14 -10.17 6.43
CA LYS A 168 -7.95 -8.95 6.54
C LYS A 168 -9.45 -9.24 6.46
N ILE A 169 -9.88 -10.11 5.56
CA ILE A 169 -11.29 -10.50 5.40
C ILE A 169 -11.77 -11.25 6.66
N CYS A 170 -10.99 -12.20 7.16
CA CYS A 170 -11.29 -12.93 8.40
C CYS A 170 -11.41 -11.97 9.60
N HIS A 171 -10.48 -11.02 9.72
CA HIS A 171 -10.52 -9.99 10.76
C HIS A 171 -11.81 -9.15 10.69
N ASN A 172 -12.18 -8.68 9.51
CA ASN A 172 -13.39 -7.88 9.32
C ASN A 172 -14.66 -8.68 9.63
N ALA A 173 -14.72 -9.94 9.23
CA ALA A 173 -15.84 -10.83 9.54
C ALA A 173 -16.00 -11.01 11.06
N LEU A 174 -14.89 -11.25 11.77
CA LEU A 174 -14.91 -11.39 13.23
C LEU A 174 -15.38 -10.09 13.93
N VAL A 175 -14.84 -8.93 13.51
CA VAL A 175 -15.26 -7.63 14.07
C VAL A 175 -16.76 -7.40 13.85
N SER A 176 -17.30 -7.70 12.67
CA SER A 176 -18.73 -7.59 12.37
C SER A 176 -19.58 -8.48 13.28
N GLN A 177 -19.16 -9.73 13.53
CA GLN A 177 -19.89 -10.66 14.42
C GLN A 177 -19.87 -10.17 15.86
N ILE A 178 -18.72 -9.68 16.35
CA ILE A 178 -18.64 -9.13 17.72
C ILE A 178 -19.55 -7.91 17.87
N GLN A 179 -19.56 -6.99 16.89
CA GLN A 179 -20.44 -5.82 16.94
C GLN A 179 -21.92 -6.20 16.95
N ASN A 180 -22.32 -7.18 16.14
CA ASN A 180 -23.71 -7.66 16.13
C ASN A 180 -24.09 -8.28 17.49
N GLY A 181 -23.23 -9.15 18.06
CA GLY A 181 -23.50 -9.78 19.36
C GLY A 181 -23.50 -8.81 20.55
N VAL A 182 -22.88 -7.64 20.43
CA VAL A 182 -22.94 -6.58 21.47
C VAL A 182 -24.21 -5.73 21.34
N ASN A 183 -24.78 -5.64 20.13
CA ASN A 183 -26.00 -4.85 19.88
C ASN A 183 -27.31 -5.61 20.13
N GLU A 184 -27.27 -6.95 20.29
CA GLU A 184 -28.40 -7.80 20.71
C GLU A 184 -28.52 -7.84 22.24
#